data_bdc0e42aa4cb119f916d95c9204016fb
#
_entry.id   bdc0e42aa4cb119f916d95c9204016fb
#
_cell.length_a   1.000
_cell.length_b   1.000
_cell.length_c   1.000
_cell.angle_alpha   90.00
_cell.angle_beta   90.00
_cell.angle_gamma   90.00
#
_symmetry.space_group_name_H-M   'P 1'
#
loop_
_entity.id
_entity.type
_entity.pdbx_description
1 polymer ?
#
loop_
_entity_poly.entity_id
_entity_poly.type
_entity_poly.pdbx_seq_one_letter_code
_entity_poly.pdbx_strand_id
1 'polypeptide(L)'
;MGTQKPRLLFYFLHLLGVGHVYRARRLIEAFAAEGLAVDVVYGGVPLEGVSFAAESVHYLPPVRAADATYKKMLTGNFEELSADYMENRKKALLSAFDGLEPDAIITEAFPFGRRVVRNEIDALFKAAAKRPNAPLIVSSVRDILQGNRKPGRREEMRDWIRDRFDHVMVHADPDVISLGETFPLVSDIEEKLTYTGFVVPPAQDKTIIEQHDVIVSSGGGMFGGELMAIALQLANSDLSRSWCLSTGPNLSRASASTLRDNAASHVTIVEYLDGLAEHMKHAKISISQCGYNTSMDALAAHEASDCRAVFVPHDTTGQTEQLRRAALLQKAGYGICVPQSELTTERLRNAVQQAQQLPKISRAIDFNGAANSASFLRQWIESRGESTATKT
;
A
#
# COMPACT_ATOMS: atom_id res chain seq x y z
N MET A 1 26.89 8.08 -28.17
CA MET A 1 27.04 7.53 -26.82
C MET A 1 25.65 7.38 -26.26
N GLY A 2 25.17 6.15 -26.00
CA GLY A 2 23.86 5.96 -25.38
C GLY A 2 23.88 6.55 -23.98
N THR A 3 22.96 7.45 -23.67
CA THR A 3 22.79 7.98 -22.32
C THR A 3 22.47 6.81 -21.40
N GLN A 4 23.32 6.61 -20.40
CA GLN A 4 23.09 5.58 -19.37
C GLN A 4 21.74 5.88 -18.70
N LYS A 5 20.90 4.85 -18.52
CA LYS A 5 19.61 5.01 -17.84
C LYS A 5 19.85 5.48 -16.40
N PRO A 6 19.11 6.50 -15.91
CA PRO A 6 19.18 6.86 -14.50
C PRO A 6 18.90 5.65 -13.61
N ARG A 7 19.66 5.51 -12.53
CA ARG A 7 19.61 4.33 -11.66
C ARG A 7 18.96 4.63 -10.33
N LEU A 8 18.04 3.79 -9.91
CA LEU A 8 17.26 3.92 -8.69
C LEU A 8 17.52 2.73 -7.75
N LEU A 9 17.90 3.00 -6.50
CA LEU A 9 17.83 2.00 -5.43
C LEU A 9 16.50 2.15 -4.69
N PHE A 10 15.66 1.13 -4.76
CA PHE A 10 14.34 1.11 -4.10
C PHE A 10 14.37 0.18 -2.88
N TYR A 11 14.43 0.77 -1.68
CA TYR A 11 14.41 0.03 -0.42
C TYR A 11 12.99 -0.07 0.14
N PHE A 12 12.52 -1.29 0.35
CA PHE A 12 11.23 -1.51 1.01
C PHE A 12 11.19 -2.78 1.84
N LEU A 13 10.23 -2.84 2.77
CA LEU A 13 9.90 -4.04 3.52
C LEU A 13 8.43 -4.04 3.94
N HIS A 14 7.81 -5.21 3.95
CA HIS A 14 6.57 -5.45 4.69
C HIS A 14 6.88 -6.14 6.01
N LEU A 15 6.05 -5.88 7.02
CA LEU A 15 6.25 -6.46 8.37
C LEU A 15 5.17 -7.50 8.69
N LEU A 16 3.96 -7.36 8.14
CA LEU A 16 2.83 -8.24 8.35
C LEU A 16 1.95 -8.33 7.10
N GLY A 17 1.22 -7.27 6.76
CA GLY A 17 0.36 -7.24 5.58
C GLY A 17 1.15 -7.07 4.28
N VAL A 18 0.75 -7.77 3.23
CA VAL A 18 1.43 -7.81 1.92
C VAL A 18 1.17 -6.58 1.04
N GLY A 19 0.27 -5.68 1.42
CA GLY A 19 -0.11 -4.51 0.62
C GLY A 19 1.06 -3.59 0.24
N HIS A 20 2.09 -3.50 1.09
CA HIS A 20 3.31 -2.75 0.79
C HIS A 20 4.10 -3.35 -0.38
N VAL A 21 4.13 -4.69 -0.49
CA VAL A 21 4.82 -5.39 -1.58
C VAL A 21 4.13 -5.13 -2.91
N TYR A 22 2.81 -5.23 -2.96
CA TYR A 22 2.04 -4.97 -4.19
C TYR A 22 2.12 -3.51 -4.63
N ARG A 23 2.10 -2.54 -3.68
CA ARG A 23 2.31 -1.14 -4.03
C ARG A 23 3.74 -0.89 -4.52
N ALA A 24 4.76 -1.42 -3.84
CA ALA A 24 6.14 -1.33 -4.29
C ALA A 24 6.31 -1.91 -5.69
N ARG A 25 5.70 -3.07 -5.98
CA ARG A 25 5.72 -3.69 -7.31
C ARG A 25 5.15 -2.76 -8.38
N ARG A 26 3.98 -2.15 -8.14
CA ARG A 26 3.35 -1.20 -9.08
C ARG A 26 4.23 0.02 -9.35
N LEU A 27 4.87 0.56 -8.31
CA LEU A 27 5.82 1.66 -8.45
C LEU A 27 7.07 1.26 -9.24
N ILE A 28 7.66 0.10 -8.95
CA ILE A 28 8.84 -0.44 -9.64
C ILE A 28 8.52 -0.67 -11.12
N GLU A 29 7.37 -1.25 -11.44
CA GLU A 29 6.90 -1.42 -12.82
C GLU A 29 6.80 -0.07 -13.55
N ALA A 30 6.27 0.97 -12.90
CA ALA A 30 6.16 2.30 -13.48
C ALA A 30 7.55 2.98 -13.65
N PHE A 31 8.45 2.86 -12.69
CA PHE A 31 9.82 3.36 -12.81
C PHE A 31 10.57 2.70 -13.96
N ALA A 32 10.47 1.38 -14.10
CA ALA A 32 11.09 0.66 -15.21
C ALA A 32 10.49 1.05 -16.57
N ALA A 33 9.17 1.25 -16.64
CA ALA A 33 8.47 1.71 -17.86
C ALA A 33 8.89 3.14 -18.26
N GLU A 34 9.20 4.01 -17.27
CA GLU A 34 9.71 5.36 -17.51
C GLU A 34 11.20 5.37 -17.92
N GLY A 35 11.83 4.20 -18.00
CA GLY A 35 13.21 4.05 -18.44
C GLY A 35 14.26 4.18 -17.33
N LEU A 36 13.87 4.06 -16.06
CA LEU A 36 14.80 4.00 -14.94
C LEU A 36 15.31 2.57 -14.74
N ALA A 37 16.60 2.42 -14.44
CA ALA A 37 17.21 1.15 -14.02
C ALA A 37 16.96 0.95 -12.52
N VAL A 38 16.09 0.02 -12.14
CA VAL A 38 15.66 -0.16 -10.75
C VAL A 38 16.41 -1.31 -10.10
N ASP A 39 17.11 -1.04 -9.00
CA ASP A 39 17.66 -2.04 -8.10
C ASP A 39 16.84 -2.09 -6.82
N VAL A 40 16.33 -3.25 -6.49
CA VAL A 40 15.46 -3.47 -5.33
C VAL A 40 16.27 -3.97 -4.15
N VAL A 41 16.09 -3.36 -2.99
CA VAL A 41 16.52 -3.91 -1.70
C VAL A 41 15.28 -4.28 -0.89
N TYR A 42 15.05 -5.58 -0.75
CA TYR A 42 13.86 -6.11 -0.09
C TYR A 42 14.18 -6.67 1.31
N GLY A 43 13.62 -6.05 2.32
CA GLY A 43 13.95 -6.33 3.71
C GLY A 43 12.90 -7.12 4.50
N GLY A 44 11.79 -7.53 3.90
CA GLY A 44 10.77 -8.39 4.49
C GLY A 44 10.93 -9.86 4.11
N VAL A 45 10.04 -10.72 4.58
CA VAL A 45 9.99 -12.13 4.18
C VAL A 45 9.59 -12.22 2.71
N PRO A 46 10.38 -12.86 1.83
CA PRO A 46 10.02 -13.00 0.42
C PRO A 46 8.65 -13.68 0.25
N LEU A 47 7.86 -13.17 -0.70
CA LEU A 47 6.56 -13.74 -1.04
C LEU A 47 6.71 -14.64 -2.28
N GLU A 48 6.20 -15.85 -2.18
CA GLU A 48 6.16 -16.78 -3.30
C GLU A 48 5.32 -16.21 -4.46
N GLY A 49 5.79 -16.39 -5.70
CA GLY A 49 5.10 -15.93 -6.90
C GLY A 49 5.15 -14.41 -7.15
N VAL A 50 5.85 -13.63 -6.32
CA VAL A 50 6.02 -12.18 -6.55
C VAL A 50 7.38 -11.91 -7.18
N SER A 51 7.37 -11.31 -8.37
CA SER A 51 8.55 -10.78 -9.07
C SER A 51 8.47 -9.27 -9.23
N PHE A 52 9.63 -8.63 -9.46
CA PHE A 52 9.75 -7.20 -9.67
C PHE A 52 10.38 -6.92 -11.04
N ALA A 53 9.91 -5.87 -11.72
CA ALA A 53 10.50 -5.37 -12.97
C ALA A 53 11.78 -4.57 -12.63
N ALA A 54 12.81 -5.26 -12.16
CA ALA A 54 14.03 -4.68 -11.62
C ALA A 54 15.26 -5.27 -12.30
N GLU A 55 16.35 -4.49 -12.39
CA GLU A 55 17.67 -4.95 -12.88
C GLU A 55 18.28 -5.94 -11.88
N SER A 56 18.13 -5.69 -10.58
CA SER A 56 18.56 -6.60 -9.51
C SER A 56 17.61 -6.58 -8.32
N VAL A 57 17.60 -7.69 -7.55
CA VAL A 57 16.86 -7.78 -6.28
C VAL A 57 17.78 -8.32 -5.20
N HIS A 58 18.07 -7.50 -4.21
CA HIS A 58 18.90 -7.83 -3.05
C HIS A 58 17.99 -8.12 -1.84
N TYR A 59 17.98 -9.36 -1.39
CA TYR A 59 17.22 -9.77 -0.22
C TYR A 59 18.08 -9.59 1.04
N LEU A 60 17.58 -8.77 1.98
CA LEU A 60 18.21 -8.64 3.29
C LEU A 60 17.70 -9.74 4.25
N PRO A 61 18.46 -10.08 5.32
CA PRO A 61 17.93 -10.90 6.40
C PRO A 61 16.56 -10.37 6.84
N PRO A 62 15.45 -11.14 6.70
CA PRO A 62 14.11 -10.59 6.76
C PRO A 62 13.68 -10.21 8.18
N VAL A 63 12.94 -9.10 8.31
CA VAL A 63 12.29 -8.67 9.55
C VAL A 63 10.78 -8.70 9.37
N ARG A 64 10.05 -9.19 10.38
CA ARG A 64 8.59 -9.24 10.43
C ARG A 64 8.06 -8.78 11.78
N ALA A 65 6.80 -8.37 11.84
CA ALA A 65 6.10 -8.17 13.11
C ALA A 65 5.59 -9.52 13.66
N ALA A 66 5.63 -9.67 14.98
CA ALA A 66 5.08 -10.85 15.66
C ALA A 66 3.55 -10.92 15.50
N ASP A 67 2.90 -9.75 15.58
CA ASP A 67 1.47 -9.60 15.51
C ASP A 67 1.06 -8.19 15.02
N ALA A 68 -0.23 -7.94 14.95
CA ALA A 68 -0.81 -6.69 14.51
C ALA A 68 -0.58 -5.48 15.44
N THR A 69 -0.04 -5.70 16.64
CA THR A 69 0.31 -4.59 17.55
C THR A 69 1.61 -3.90 17.16
N TYR A 70 2.45 -4.55 16.36
CA TYR A 70 3.79 -4.09 15.96
C TYR A 70 4.71 -3.75 17.14
N LYS A 71 4.42 -4.33 18.31
CA LYS A 71 5.23 -4.10 19.53
C LYS A 71 6.51 -4.92 19.53
N LYS A 72 6.44 -6.15 19.01
CA LYS A 72 7.57 -7.07 18.91
C LYS A 72 7.90 -7.37 17.46
N MET A 73 9.19 -7.23 17.11
CA MET A 73 9.73 -7.56 15.80
C MET A 73 10.56 -8.84 15.92
N LEU A 74 10.49 -9.67 14.91
CA LEU A 74 11.13 -10.98 14.82
C LEU A 74 11.91 -11.12 13.52
N THR A 75 12.81 -12.10 13.47
CA THR A 75 13.42 -12.57 12.21
C THR A 75 12.37 -13.23 11.31
N GLY A 76 12.74 -13.58 10.09
CA GLY A 76 11.89 -14.37 9.20
C GLY A 76 11.46 -15.72 9.79
N ASN A 77 12.28 -16.31 10.65
CA ASN A 77 12.04 -17.60 11.31
C ASN A 77 11.34 -17.47 12.68
N PHE A 78 10.76 -16.32 12.98
CA PHE A 78 10.08 -16.04 14.26
C PHE A 78 10.98 -16.00 15.49
N GLU A 79 12.27 -15.80 15.34
CA GLU A 79 13.23 -15.62 16.41
C GLU A 79 13.33 -14.15 16.83
N GLU A 80 13.86 -13.86 18.01
CA GLU A 80 14.09 -12.49 18.46
C GLU A 80 15.20 -11.81 17.67
N LEU A 81 15.04 -10.51 17.38
CA LEU A 81 16.06 -9.72 16.71
C LEU A 81 17.24 -9.48 17.67
N SER A 82 18.39 -10.09 17.40
CA SER A 82 19.64 -9.79 18.09
C SER A 82 20.34 -8.55 17.49
N ALA A 83 21.23 -7.95 18.24
CA ALA A 83 22.08 -6.87 17.75
C ALA A 83 22.93 -7.32 16.54
N ASP A 84 23.50 -8.53 16.61
CA ASP A 84 24.29 -9.11 15.54
C ASP A 84 23.47 -9.36 14.26
N TYR A 85 22.21 -9.79 14.41
CA TYR A 85 21.30 -9.94 13.27
C TYR A 85 21.08 -8.62 12.55
N MET A 86 20.79 -7.57 13.30
CA MET A 86 20.58 -6.22 12.73
C MET A 86 21.87 -5.62 12.15
N GLU A 87 23.03 -5.92 12.75
CA GLU A 87 24.33 -5.51 12.22
C GLU A 87 24.66 -6.23 10.90
N ASN A 88 24.40 -7.54 10.81
CA ASN A 88 24.57 -8.31 9.57
C ASN A 88 23.64 -7.82 8.47
N ARG A 89 22.41 -7.48 8.83
CA ARG A 89 21.45 -6.88 7.92
C ARG A 89 21.93 -5.53 7.38
N LYS A 90 22.46 -4.66 8.25
CA LYS A 90 23.05 -3.36 7.86
C LYS A 90 24.25 -3.56 6.92
N LYS A 91 25.15 -4.51 7.22
CA LYS A 91 26.28 -4.85 6.35
C LYS A 91 25.82 -5.31 4.96
N ALA A 92 24.80 -6.17 4.90
CA ALA A 92 24.24 -6.63 3.63
C ALA A 92 23.65 -5.46 2.80
N LEU A 93 22.94 -4.52 3.44
CA LEU A 93 22.43 -3.32 2.78
C LEU A 93 23.57 -2.46 2.21
N LEU A 94 24.60 -2.20 3.01
CA LEU A 94 25.73 -1.39 2.57
C LEU A 94 26.53 -2.08 1.45
N SER A 95 26.70 -3.41 1.52
CA SER A 95 27.34 -4.19 0.47
C SER A 95 26.53 -4.14 -0.86
N ALA A 96 25.20 -4.21 -0.79
CA ALA A 96 24.36 -4.02 -1.96
C ALA A 96 24.52 -2.60 -2.55
N PHE A 97 24.54 -1.57 -1.68
CA PHE A 97 24.73 -0.18 -2.10
C PHE A 97 26.12 0.07 -2.70
N ASP A 98 27.19 -0.53 -2.15
CA ASP A 98 28.57 -0.29 -2.61
C ASP A 98 28.80 -0.75 -4.06
N GLY A 99 28.08 -1.78 -4.50
CA GLY A 99 28.11 -2.28 -5.89
C GLY A 99 27.26 -1.48 -6.87
N LEU A 100 26.50 -0.49 -6.37
CA LEU A 100 25.57 0.31 -7.16
C LEU A 100 25.99 1.79 -7.14
N GLU A 101 25.68 2.49 -8.22
CA GLU A 101 25.83 3.95 -8.31
C GLU A 101 24.46 4.57 -8.61
N PRO A 102 23.54 4.60 -7.63
CA PRO A 102 22.20 5.12 -7.87
C PRO A 102 22.20 6.63 -7.94
N ASP A 103 21.39 7.18 -8.86
CA ASP A 103 21.07 8.61 -8.95
C ASP A 103 20.03 9.00 -7.90
N ALA A 104 19.21 8.02 -7.44
CA ALA A 104 18.24 8.23 -6.38
C ALA A 104 18.09 7.00 -5.48
N ILE A 105 17.79 7.23 -4.21
CA ILE A 105 17.41 6.21 -3.21
C ILE A 105 15.99 6.50 -2.75
N ILE A 106 15.08 5.56 -2.94
CA ILE A 106 13.72 5.62 -2.39
C ILE A 106 13.60 4.69 -1.19
N THR A 107 13.06 5.19 -0.08
CA THR A 107 12.67 4.38 1.08
C THR A 107 11.15 4.34 1.20
N GLU A 108 10.57 3.13 1.18
CA GLU A 108 9.14 2.96 1.34
C GLU A 108 8.74 3.05 2.81
N ALA A 109 7.80 3.94 3.11
CA ALA A 109 7.22 4.23 4.42
C ALA A 109 8.19 4.81 5.47
N PHE A 110 9.51 4.82 5.28
CA PHE A 110 10.43 5.46 6.18
C PHE A 110 10.61 6.96 5.79
N PRO A 111 10.62 7.91 6.75
CA PRO A 111 10.65 7.77 8.20
C PRO A 111 9.27 7.74 8.88
N PHE A 112 8.17 7.81 8.14
CA PHE A 112 6.80 7.80 8.67
C PHE A 112 6.41 6.46 9.31
N GLY A 113 7.19 5.41 9.09
CA GLY A 113 7.07 4.07 9.66
C GLY A 113 8.42 3.36 9.70
N ARG A 114 8.41 2.04 9.88
CA ARG A 114 9.60 1.18 9.72
C ARG A 114 10.78 1.51 10.65
N ARG A 115 10.51 2.04 11.84
CA ARG A 115 11.57 2.44 12.78
C ARG A 115 12.57 1.33 13.13
N VAL A 116 12.18 0.08 13.07
CA VAL A 116 13.05 -1.07 13.32
C VAL A 116 14.31 -1.04 12.46
N VAL A 117 14.23 -0.49 11.24
CA VAL A 117 15.34 -0.38 10.29
C VAL A 117 16.05 0.98 10.29
N ARG A 118 15.76 1.85 11.26
CA ARG A 118 16.29 3.22 11.32
C ARG A 118 17.82 3.25 11.24
N ASN A 119 18.52 2.37 11.98
CA ASN A 119 19.98 2.39 12.06
C ASN A 119 20.64 1.98 10.73
N GLU A 120 20.04 1.05 10.00
CA GLU A 120 20.57 0.66 8.69
C GLU A 120 20.29 1.71 7.63
N ILE A 121 19.15 2.41 7.67
CA ILE A 121 18.83 3.53 6.77
C ILE A 121 19.75 4.73 7.06
N ASP A 122 20.01 5.05 8.34
CA ASP A 122 20.98 6.12 8.68
C ASP A 122 22.37 5.81 8.15
N ALA A 123 22.81 4.55 8.25
CA ALA A 123 24.09 4.11 7.69
C ALA A 123 24.11 4.22 6.15
N LEU A 124 23.04 3.83 5.48
CA LEU A 124 22.89 3.98 4.03
C LEU A 124 22.98 5.45 3.61
N PHE A 125 22.26 6.36 4.27
CA PHE A 125 22.27 7.79 3.94
C PHE A 125 23.65 8.44 4.21
N LYS A 126 24.34 8.01 5.29
CA LYS A 126 25.72 8.44 5.55
C LYS A 126 26.71 7.95 4.48
N ALA A 127 26.51 6.74 3.97
CA ALA A 127 27.34 6.21 2.87
C ALA A 127 27.03 6.94 1.56
N ALA A 128 25.75 7.18 1.27
CA ALA A 128 25.31 7.93 0.10
C ALA A 128 25.86 9.37 0.06
N ALA A 129 25.84 10.08 1.19
CA ALA A 129 26.35 11.45 1.30
C ALA A 129 27.88 11.58 1.06
N LYS A 130 28.62 10.47 1.14
CA LYS A 130 30.07 10.45 0.87
C LYS A 130 30.40 10.24 -0.62
N ARG A 131 29.42 9.91 -1.45
CA ARG A 131 29.64 9.71 -2.89
C ARG A 131 29.91 11.06 -3.57
N PRO A 132 30.81 11.11 -4.56
CA PRO A 132 31.04 12.34 -5.35
C PRO A 132 29.74 12.89 -5.96
N ASN A 133 28.92 11.98 -6.50
CA ASN A 133 27.56 12.26 -6.95
C ASN A 133 26.59 11.63 -5.94
N ALA A 134 26.31 12.36 -4.85
CA ALA A 134 25.39 11.88 -3.84
C ALA A 134 23.98 11.72 -4.46
N PRO A 135 23.30 10.57 -4.30
CA PRO A 135 21.97 10.36 -4.86
C PRO A 135 20.90 11.25 -4.21
N LEU A 136 19.79 11.48 -4.91
CA LEU A 136 18.57 12.03 -4.32
C LEU A 136 18.02 11.06 -3.27
N ILE A 137 17.57 11.59 -2.14
CA ILE A 137 16.94 10.80 -1.08
C ILE A 137 15.43 11.09 -1.06
N VAL A 138 14.62 10.08 -1.35
CA VAL A 138 13.18 10.22 -1.52
C VAL A 138 12.44 9.27 -0.58
N SER A 139 11.42 9.77 0.11
CA SER A 139 10.47 8.94 0.86
C SER A 139 9.24 8.65 0.01
N SER A 140 8.79 7.41 0.01
CA SER A 140 7.53 6.98 -0.61
C SER A 140 6.55 6.63 0.51
N VAL A 141 5.42 7.34 0.59
CA VAL A 141 4.44 7.15 1.67
C VAL A 141 3.01 7.13 1.12
N ARG A 142 2.14 6.37 1.76
CA ARG A 142 0.71 6.33 1.43
C ARG A 142 -0.07 7.45 2.14
N ASP A 143 -1.35 7.54 1.85
CA ASP A 143 -2.32 8.54 2.30
C ASP A 143 -2.42 8.73 3.83
N ILE A 144 -2.59 7.64 4.59
CA ILE A 144 -2.86 7.62 6.03
C ILE A 144 -1.70 6.99 6.79
N LEU A 145 -1.22 7.68 7.82
CA LEU A 145 -0.23 7.17 8.74
C LEU A 145 -0.89 6.45 9.91
N GLN A 146 -0.23 5.44 10.44
CA GLN A 146 -0.68 4.76 11.66
C GLN A 146 -0.76 5.77 12.83
N GLY A 147 -1.91 5.80 13.51
CA GLY A 147 -2.16 6.63 14.70
C GLY A 147 -1.41 6.16 15.96
N ASN A 148 -1.79 6.73 17.12
CA ASN A 148 -1.32 6.36 18.46
C ASN A 148 0.21 6.30 18.62
N ARG A 149 0.91 7.32 18.13
CA ARG A 149 2.36 7.42 18.23
C ARG A 149 2.78 7.95 19.61
N LYS A 150 3.91 7.42 20.12
CA LYS A 150 4.53 7.95 21.34
C LYS A 150 4.89 9.44 21.16
N PRO A 151 4.86 10.27 22.21
CA PRO A 151 5.35 11.65 22.16
C PRO A 151 6.73 11.78 21.51
N GLY A 152 6.98 12.86 20.80
CA GLY A 152 8.24 13.13 20.08
C GLY A 152 8.43 12.37 18.77
N ARG A 153 7.48 11.45 18.39
CA ARG A 153 7.62 10.65 17.17
C ARG A 153 7.33 11.43 15.90
N ARG A 154 6.42 12.38 15.96
CA ARG A 154 6.06 13.20 14.81
C ARG A 154 7.16 14.20 14.53
N GLU A 155 7.71 14.79 15.57
CA GLU A 155 8.85 15.68 15.52
C GLU A 155 10.10 14.95 14.95
N GLU A 156 10.37 13.75 15.41
CA GLU A 156 11.44 12.91 14.86
C GLU A 156 11.26 12.66 13.34
N MET A 157 10.05 12.38 12.89
CA MET A 157 9.76 12.17 11.47
C MET A 157 9.98 13.45 10.65
N ARG A 158 9.43 14.59 11.14
CA ARG A 158 9.64 15.90 10.54
C ARG A 158 11.13 16.21 10.40
N ASP A 159 11.89 16.03 11.47
CA ASP A 159 13.33 16.35 11.49
C ASP A 159 14.09 15.44 10.51
N TRP A 160 13.75 14.13 10.44
CA TRP A 160 14.30 13.25 9.41
C TRP A 160 14.03 13.74 7.99
N ILE A 161 12.78 14.12 7.70
CA ILE A 161 12.41 14.62 6.37
C ILE A 161 13.17 15.89 6.06
N ARG A 162 13.14 16.88 6.96
CA ARG A 162 13.78 18.16 6.77
C ARG A 162 15.29 18.04 6.54
N ASP A 163 15.94 17.21 7.35
CA ASP A 163 17.41 17.16 7.42
C ASP A 163 18.04 16.14 6.47
N ARG A 164 17.28 15.15 5.97
CA ARG A 164 17.84 13.98 5.26
C ARG A 164 17.18 13.64 3.93
N PHE A 165 15.99 14.15 3.65
CA PHE A 165 15.27 13.85 2.42
C PHE A 165 15.21 15.06 1.50
N ASP A 166 15.35 14.81 0.20
CA ASP A 166 15.15 15.83 -0.82
C ASP A 166 13.65 15.98 -1.11
N HIS A 167 12.92 14.84 -1.23
CA HIS A 167 11.51 14.82 -1.58
C HIS A 167 10.73 13.74 -0.80
N VAL A 168 9.42 13.92 -0.71
CA VAL A 168 8.45 12.96 -0.19
C VAL A 168 7.34 12.78 -1.21
N MET A 169 7.25 11.60 -1.81
CA MET A 169 6.11 11.20 -2.64
C MET A 169 4.97 10.72 -1.75
N VAL A 170 3.86 11.43 -1.75
CA VAL A 170 2.63 11.04 -1.05
C VAL A 170 1.68 10.42 -2.07
N HIS A 171 1.43 9.10 -1.94
CA HIS A 171 0.56 8.37 -2.85
C HIS A 171 -0.91 8.56 -2.49
N ALA A 172 -1.41 9.75 -2.74
CA ALA A 172 -2.77 10.18 -2.47
C ALA A 172 -3.17 11.33 -3.41
N ASP A 173 -4.46 11.51 -3.62
CA ASP A 173 -5.05 12.73 -4.11
C ASP A 173 -5.37 13.62 -2.88
N PRO A 174 -4.72 14.81 -2.72
CA PRO A 174 -4.86 15.62 -1.52
C PRO A 174 -6.28 16.14 -1.28
N ASP A 175 -7.08 16.26 -2.32
CA ASP A 175 -8.48 16.68 -2.21
C ASP A 175 -9.41 15.54 -1.76
N VAL A 176 -8.93 14.28 -1.79
CA VAL A 176 -9.63 13.12 -1.25
C VAL A 176 -9.11 12.79 0.15
N ILE A 177 -7.80 12.61 0.29
CA ILE A 177 -7.13 12.31 1.56
C ILE A 177 -5.77 13.02 1.59
N SER A 178 -5.64 14.02 2.43
CA SER A 178 -4.38 14.73 2.68
C SER A 178 -3.53 14.01 3.75
N LEU A 179 -2.21 14.04 3.62
CA LEU A 179 -1.28 13.54 4.63
C LEU A 179 -1.48 14.25 5.98
N GLY A 180 -1.90 15.52 5.95
CA GLY A 180 -2.22 16.34 7.13
C GLY A 180 -3.28 15.74 8.04
N GLU A 181 -4.17 14.88 7.52
CA GLU A 181 -5.19 14.18 8.31
C GLU A 181 -4.59 13.32 9.42
N THR A 182 -3.35 12.86 9.27
CA THR A 182 -2.66 12.00 10.24
C THR A 182 -1.26 12.48 10.62
N PHE A 183 -0.75 13.50 9.96
CA PHE A 183 0.53 14.14 10.25
C PHE A 183 0.36 15.66 10.46
N PRO A 184 0.05 16.11 11.68
CA PRO A 184 -0.22 17.53 11.96
C PRO A 184 0.94 18.49 11.70
N LEU A 185 2.17 17.98 11.58
CA LEU A 185 3.38 18.77 11.25
C LEU A 185 3.66 18.83 9.75
N VAL A 186 2.64 18.60 8.93
CA VAL A 186 2.79 18.56 7.46
C VAL A 186 3.27 19.90 6.91
N SER A 187 2.85 21.02 7.48
CA SER A 187 3.27 22.38 7.09
C SER A 187 4.79 22.62 7.26
N ASP A 188 5.43 21.90 8.20
CA ASP A 188 6.86 22.06 8.46
C ASP A 188 7.75 21.40 7.37
N ILE A 189 7.14 20.64 6.46
CA ILE A 189 7.82 19.88 5.39
C ILE A 189 7.11 20.05 4.04
N GLU A 190 6.20 21.00 3.90
CA GLU A 190 5.34 21.17 2.74
C GLU A 190 6.12 21.33 1.44
N GLU A 191 7.25 22.07 1.47
CA GLU A 191 8.12 22.29 0.31
C GLU A 191 8.76 21.02 -0.26
N LYS A 192 8.77 19.92 0.52
CA LYS A 192 9.32 18.61 0.10
C LYS A 192 8.24 17.64 -0.34
N LEU A 193 6.96 17.96 -0.13
CA LEU A 193 5.86 17.07 -0.44
C LEU A 193 5.45 17.15 -1.91
N THR A 194 5.27 16.00 -2.52
CA THR A 194 4.66 15.86 -3.84
C THR A 194 3.58 14.80 -3.78
N TYR A 195 2.33 15.22 -3.97
CA TYR A 195 1.21 14.30 -4.11
C TYR A 195 1.22 13.72 -5.51
N THR A 196 1.29 12.39 -5.60
CA THR A 196 1.43 11.68 -6.88
C THR A 196 0.12 11.12 -7.40
N GLY A 197 -0.96 11.20 -6.62
CA GLY A 197 -2.19 10.45 -6.86
C GLY A 197 -2.16 9.05 -6.23
N PHE A 198 -3.28 8.35 -6.27
CA PHE A 198 -3.38 6.99 -5.72
C PHE A 198 -2.71 5.95 -6.62
N VAL A 199 -2.01 5.00 -6.02
CA VAL A 199 -1.36 3.89 -6.74
C VAL A 199 -2.34 2.73 -6.87
N VAL A 200 -2.96 2.60 -8.04
CA VAL A 200 -3.84 1.49 -8.42
C VAL A 200 -3.15 0.61 -9.48
N PRO A 201 -3.63 -0.63 -9.72
CA PRO A 201 -3.13 -1.41 -10.86
C PRO A 201 -3.43 -0.65 -12.16
N PRO A 202 -2.55 -0.77 -13.18
CA PRO A 202 -2.88 -0.26 -14.50
C PRO A 202 -4.15 -0.94 -15.00
N ALA A 203 -4.93 -0.22 -15.82
CA ALA A 203 -6.08 -0.81 -16.48
C ALA A 203 -5.65 -2.05 -17.26
N GLN A 204 -6.33 -3.15 -17.04
CA GLN A 204 -6.06 -4.42 -17.74
C GLN A 204 -7.23 -4.70 -18.65
N ASP A 205 -6.95 -4.99 -19.93
CA ASP A 205 -7.94 -5.51 -20.87
C ASP A 205 -8.21 -7.00 -20.57
N LYS A 206 -8.55 -7.32 -19.32
CA LYS A 206 -8.96 -8.66 -18.96
C LYS A 206 -10.43 -8.84 -19.24
N THR A 207 -10.75 -9.79 -20.08
CA THR A 207 -12.14 -10.23 -20.25
C THR A 207 -12.57 -10.95 -18.97
N ILE A 208 -13.48 -10.35 -18.23
CA ILE A 208 -14.09 -11.00 -17.06
C ILE A 208 -15.12 -12.00 -17.55
N ILE A 209 -14.83 -13.30 -17.35
CA ILE A 209 -15.68 -14.40 -17.83
C ILE A 209 -16.90 -14.56 -16.91
N GLU A 210 -16.69 -14.43 -15.59
CA GLU A 210 -17.74 -14.56 -14.60
C GLU A 210 -17.95 -13.25 -13.86
N GLN A 211 -19.12 -12.65 -14.05
CA GLN A 211 -19.51 -11.39 -13.41
C GLN A 211 -20.41 -11.66 -12.22
N HIS A 212 -20.23 -10.89 -11.15
CA HIS A 212 -21.03 -10.97 -9.94
C HIS A 212 -21.57 -9.59 -9.58
N ASP A 213 -22.81 -9.55 -9.08
CA ASP A 213 -23.42 -8.29 -8.63
C ASP A 213 -22.72 -7.70 -7.41
N VAL A 214 -22.23 -8.59 -6.52
CA VAL A 214 -21.55 -8.19 -5.28
C VAL A 214 -20.20 -8.90 -5.16
N ILE A 215 -19.15 -8.11 -5.00
CA ILE A 215 -17.79 -8.61 -4.71
C ILE A 215 -17.45 -8.30 -3.26
N VAL A 216 -17.07 -9.34 -2.51
CA VAL A 216 -16.57 -9.19 -1.13
C VAL A 216 -15.08 -9.53 -1.10
N SER A 217 -14.24 -8.67 -0.52
CA SER A 217 -12.80 -8.91 -0.41
C SER A 217 -12.27 -8.61 0.99
N SER A 218 -11.58 -9.58 1.60
CA SER A 218 -10.82 -9.33 2.84
C SER A 218 -9.47 -8.64 2.58
N GLY A 219 -9.08 -8.49 1.31
CA GLY A 219 -7.74 -8.01 0.97
C GLY A 219 -6.64 -8.97 1.43
N GLY A 220 -5.41 -8.46 1.49
CA GLY A 220 -4.24 -9.21 1.98
C GLY A 220 -4.02 -9.11 3.49
N GLY A 221 -5.03 -8.73 4.27
CA GLY A 221 -4.97 -8.58 5.73
C GLY A 221 -5.27 -9.88 6.47
N MET A 222 -4.94 -9.91 7.78
CA MET A 222 -5.17 -11.08 8.65
C MET A 222 -6.58 -11.12 9.28
N PHE A 223 -7.41 -10.10 9.09
CA PHE A 223 -8.63 -9.87 9.89
C PHE A 223 -9.95 -10.03 9.11
N GLY A 224 -9.91 -10.71 7.97
CA GLY A 224 -11.07 -10.82 7.08
C GLY A 224 -12.12 -11.87 7.47
N GLY A 225 -11.84 -12.76 8.43
CA GLY A 225 -12.69 -13.92 8.70
C GLY A 225 -14.11 -13.57 9.14
N GLU A 226 -14.26 -12.58 10.03
CA GLU A 226 -15.56 -12.13 10.50
C GLU A 226 -16.39 -11.47 9.37
N LEU A 227 -15.74 -10.60 8.57
CA LEU A 227 -16.39 -10.03 7.39
C LEU A 227 -16.89 -11.12 6.44
N MET A 228 -16.09 -12.16 6.17
CA MET A 228 -16.49 -13.26 5.28
C MET A 228 -17.68 -14.04 5.85
N ALA A 229 -17.70 -14.32 7.15
CA ALA A 229 -18.81 -15.03 7.78
C ALA A 229 -20.13 -14.24 7.72
N ILE A 230 -20.10 -12.96 8.05
CA ILE A 230 -21.28 -12.09 8.01
C ILE A 230 -21.74 -11.85 6.56
N ALA A 231 -20.78 -11.63 5.63
CA ALA A 231 -21.12 -11.48 4.22
C ALA A 231 -21.76 -12.75 3.63
N LEU A 232 -21.28 -13.94 4.01
CA LEU A 232 -21.90 -15.19 3.59
C LEU A 232 -23.34 -15.34 4.11
N GLN A 233 -23.59 -14.98 5.39
CA GLN A 233 -24.97 -15.00 5.92
C GLN A 233 -25.90 -14.06 5.13
N LEU A 234 -25.41 -12.86 4.78
CA LEU A 234 -26.18 -11.94 3.96
C LEU A 234 -26.38 -12.49 2.54
N ALA A 235 -25.32 -12.98 1.90
CA ALA A 235 -25.36 -13.54 0.55
C ALA A 235 -26.34 -14.69 0.44
N ASN A 236 -26.35 -15.65 1.39
CA ASN A 236 -27.25 -16.78 1.40
C ASN A 236 -28.75 -16.39 1.48
N SER A 237 -29.03 -15.23 2.08
CA SER A 237 -30.39 -14.69 2.19
C SER A 237 -30.79 -13.79 1.01
N ASP A 238 -29.86 -13.41 0.16
CA ASP A 238 -30.07 -12.50 -0.96
C ASP A 238 -30.11 -13.24 -2.30
N LEU A 239 -31.27 -13.82 -2.60
CA LEU A 239 -31.49 -14.57 -3.85
C LEU A 239 -31.56 -13.71 -5.12
N SER A 240 -31.56 -12.38 -4.97
CA SER A 240 -31.71 -11.45 -6.09
C SER A 240 -30.40 -11.07 -6.76
N ARG A 241 -29.26 -11.39 -6.15
CA ARG A 241 -27.91 -11.00 -6.61
C ARG A 241 -26.97 -12.19 -6.60
N SER A 242 -26.03 -12.19 -7.54
CA SER A 242 -24.88 -13.10 -7.54
C SER A 242 -23.76 -12.52 -6.67
N TRP A 243 -23.14 -13.37 -5.85
CA TRP A 243 -22.11 -12.97 -4.88
C TRP A 243 -20.81 -13.71 -5.12
N CYS A 244 -19.68 -12.98 -5.05
CA CYS A 244 -18.36 -13.59 -4.99
C CYS A 244 -17.59 -13.09 -3.75
N LEU A 245 -17.16 -14.04 -2.92
CA LEU A 245 -16.37 -13.79 -1.71
C LEU A 245 -14.93 -14.22 -1.94
N SER A 246 -13.99 -13.24 -2.03
CA SER A 246 -12.56 -13.46 -2.10
C SER A 246 -11.95 -13.41 -0.71
N THR A 247 -11.60 -14.59 -0.17
CA THR A 247 -11.21 -14.75 1.25
C THR A 247 -9.79 -14.24 1.54
N GLY A 248 -8.96 -14.12 0.51
CA GLY A 248 -7.54 -13.78 0.67
C GLY A 248 -6.69 -14.94 1.24
N PRO A 249 -5.36 -14.79 1.22
CA PRO A 249 -4.42 -15.87 1.54
C PRO A 249 -4.29 -16.16 3.05
N ASN A 250 -4.84 -15.28 3.91
CA ASN A 250 -4.62 -15.37 5.36
C ASN A 250 -5.80 -16.02 6.12
N LEU A 251 -6.86 -16.42 5.43
CA LEU A 251 -7.92 -17.20 6.04
C LEU A 251 -7.48 -18.66 6.20
N SER A 252 -7.73 -19.28 7.36
CA SER A 252 -7.37 -20.68 7.58
C SER A 252 -8.11 -21.61 6.60
N ARG A 253 -7.47 -22.70 6.21
CA ARG A 253 -8.10 -23.70 5.33
C ARG A 253 -9.40 -24.24 5.92
N ALA A 254 -9.44 -24.45 7.23
CA ALA A 254 -10.65 -24.89 7.92
C ALA A 254 -11.79 -23.87 7.80
N SER A 255 -11.50 -22.59 8.06
CA SER A 255 -12.49 -21.51 7.90
C SER A 255 -12.95 -21.37 6.44
N ALA A 256 -12.05 -21.46 5.48
CA ALA A 256 -12.38 -21.42 4.06
C ALA A 256 -13.27 -22.60 3.63
N SER A 257 -13.01 -23.83 4.14
CA SER A 257 -13.87 -25.00 3.92
C SER A 257 -15.26 -24.75 4.50
N THR A 258 -15.34 -24.31 5.77
CA THR A 258 -16.63 -24.02 6.41
C THR A 258 -17.46 -23.00 5.62
N LEU A 259 -16.83 -21.96 5.07
CA LEU A 259 -17.53 -21.00 4.22
C LEU A 259 -18.11 -21.68 2.97
N ARG A 260 -17.32 -22.49 2.26
CA ARG A 260 -17.75 -23.19 1.03
C ARG A 260 -18.90 -24.18 1.32
N ASP A 261 -18.78 -24.95 2.40
CA ASP A 261 -19.77 -25.97 2.79
C ASP A 261 -21.14 -25.34 3.14
N ASN A 262 -21.14 -24.08 3.56
CA ASN A 262 -22.35 -23.33 3.91
C ASN A 262 -22.80 -22.33 2.84
N ALA A 263 -22.17 -22.28 1.67
CA ALA A 263 -22.51 -21.35 0.60
C ALA A 263 -23.73 -21.86 -0.19
N ALA A 264 -24.70 -20.97 -0.42
CA ALA A 264 -25.80 -21.25 -1.36
C ALA A 264 -25.29 -21.30 -2.81
N SER A 265 -26.02 -21.94 -3.71
CA SER A 265 -25.59 -22.20 -5.09
C SER A 265 -25.29 -20.93 -5.93
N HIS A 266 -25.82 -19.78 -5.54
CA HIS A 266 -25.58 -18.48 -6.19
C HIS A 266 -24.44 -17.69 -5.57
N VAL A 267 -23.70 -18.27 -4.62
CA VAL A 267 -22.54 -17.65 -3.94
C VAL A 267 -21.27 -18.36 -4.32
N THR A 268 -20.36 -17.64 -4.96
CA THR A 268 -19.02 -18.12 -5.32
C THR A 268 -18.02 -17.77 -4.21
N ILE A 269 -17.20 -18.73 -3.79
CA ILE A 269 -16.13 -18.49 -2.80
C ILE A 269 -14.79 -18.89 -3.40
N VAL A 270 -13.89 -17.92 -3.48
CA VAL A 270 -12.51 -18.08 -3.99
C VAL A 270 -11.50 -17.64 -2.95
N GLU A 271 -10.30 -18.20 -2.99
CA GLU A 271 -9.21 -17.73 -2.16
C GLU A 271 -8.64 -16.41 -2.71
N TYR A 272 -8.48 -16.35 -4.01
CA TYR A 272 -7.95 -15.19 -4.70
C TYR A 272 -8.75 -14.92 -5.98
N LEU A 273 -9.12 -13.66 -6.18
CA LEU A 273 -9.79 -13.19 -7.38
C LEU A 273 -8.80 -12.39 -8.21
N ASP A 274 -8.26 -13.02 -9.25
CA ASP A 274 -7.29 -12.37 -10.13
C ASP A 274 -7.93 -11.23 -10.91
N GLY A 275 -7.33 -10.04 -10.84
CA GLY A 275 -7.94 -8.84 -11.42
C GLY A 275 -9.09 -8.29 -10.59
N LEU A 276 -9.00 -8.34 -9.25
CA LEU A 276 -10.03 -7.85 -8.32
C LEU A 276 -10.59 -6.47 -8.72
N ALA A 277 -9.73 -5.52 -9.09
CA ALA A 277 -10.15 -4.17 -9.51
C ALA A 277 -11.07 -4.21 -10.75
N GLU A 278 -10.78 -5.10 -11.70
CA GLU A 278 -11.63 -5.26 -12.90
C GLU A 278 -12.96 -5.93 -12.57
N HIS A 279 -12.96 -6.96 -11.72
CA HIS A 279 -14.20 -7.55 -11.22
C HIS A 279 -15.08 -6.52 -10.49
N MET A 280 -14.48 -5.62 -9.70
CA MET A 280 -15.22 -4.55 -9.02
C MET A 280 -15.88 -3.59 -10.01
N LYS A 281 -15.24 -3.27 -11.15
CA LYS A 281 -15.86 -2.41 -12.18
C LYS A 281 -17.11 -3.02 -12.81
N HIS A 282 -17.19 -4.35 -12.86
CA HIS A 282 -18.34 -5.06 -13.39
C HIS A 282 -19.40 -5.40 -12.32
N ALA A 283 -19.10 -5.17 -11.05
CA ALA A 283 -20.04 -5.38 -9.95
C ALA A 283 -20.90 -4.12 -9.70
N LYS A 284 -22.04 -4.31 -9.03
CA LYS A 284 -22.87 -3.20 -8.52
C LYS A 284 -22.40 -2.73 -7.15
N ILE A 285 -21.90 -3.66 -6.32
CA ILE A 285 -21.43 -3.39 -4.96
C ILE A 285 -20.08 -4.06 -4.74
N SER A 286 -19.14 -3.32 -4.17
CA SER A 286 -17.92 -3.86 -3.56
C SER A 286 -17.98 -3.72 -2.05
N ILE A 287 -17.75 -4.82 -1.32
CA ILE A 287 -17.66 -4.84 0.15
C ILE A 287 -16.24 -5.25 0.52
N SER A 288 -15.51 -4.42 1.25
CA SER A 288 -14.11 -4.75 1.55
C SER A 288 -13.61 -4.14 2.85
N GLN A 289 -12.54 -4.75 3.42
CA GLN A 289 -11.75 -4.02 4.38
C GLN A 289 -11.14 -2.77 3.75
N CYS A 290 -10.95 -1.71 4.56
CA CYS A 290 -10.46 -0.43 4.06
C CYS A 290 -8.92 -0.33 4.08
N GLY A 291 -8.21 -1.39 3.64
CA GLY A 291 -6.77 -1.33 3.36
C GLY A 291 -6.50 -0.46 2.14
N TYR A 292 -5.33 0.17 2.06
CA TYR A 292 -5.01 1.13 0.98
C TYR A 292 -5.32 0.57 -0.41
N ASN A 293 -4.71 -0.54 -0.82
CA ASN A 293 -4.86 -1.05 -2.19
C ASN A 293 -6.32 -1.36 -2.52
N THR A 294 -6.99 -2.15 -1.68
CA THR A 294 -8.37 -2.59 -1.95
C THR A 294 -9.37 -1.42 -1.94
N SER A 295 -9.18 -0.43 -1.05
CA SER A 295 -10.06 0.73 -1.03
C SER A 295 -9.85 1.62 -2.26
N MET A 296 -8.63 1.73 -2.77
CA MET A 296 -8.36 2.48 -3.99
C MET A 296 -8.87 1.75 -5.24
N ASP A 297 -8.76 0.43 -5.28
CA ASP A 297 -9.35 -0.38 -6.34
C ASP A 297 -10.90 -0.21 -6.38
N ALA A 298 -11.55 -0.23 -5.21
CA ALA A 298 -13.00 0.02 -5.09
C ALA A 298 -13.40 1.45 -5.47
N LEU A 299 -12.57 2.44 -5.11
CA LEU A 299 -12.82 3.84 -5.44
C LEU A 299 -12.67 4.11 -6.95
N ALA A 300 -11.64 3.51 -7.57
CA ALA A 300 -11.46 3.56 -9.01
C ALA A 300 -12.61 2.87 -9.77
N ALA A 301 -13.12 1.76 -9.25
CA ALA A 301 -14.31 1.11 -9.80
C ALA A 301 -15.56 2.00 -9.66
N HIS A 302 -15.75 2.67 -8.51
CA HIS A 302 -16.87 3.59 -8.29
C HIS A 302 -16.83 4.81 -9.23
N GLU A 303 -15.65 5.35 -9.52
CA GLU A 303 -15.50 6.44 -10.48
C GLU A 303 -15.79 5.99 -11.92
N ALA A 304 -15.24 4.83 -12.31
CA ALA A 304 -15.30 4.34 -13.69
C ALA A 304 -16.63 3.66 -14.06
N SER A 305 -17.42 3.20 -13.08
CA SER A 305 -18.62 2.38 -13.31
C SER A 305 -19.75 2.71 -12.33
N ASP A 306 -20.79 1.86 -12.31
CA ASP A 306 -21.89 1.96 -11.34
C ASP A 306 -21.64 1.17 -10.04
N CYS A 307 -20.43 0.66 -9.83
CA CYS A 307 -20.06 -0.01 -8.59
C CYS A 307 -20.08 0.97 -7.42
N ARG A 308 -20.66 0.57 -6.28
CA ARG A 308 -20.68 1.35 -5.04
C ARG A 308 -19.93 0.60 -3.95
N ALA A 309 -19.26 1.34 -3.07
CA ALA A 309 -18.38 0.77 -2.06
C ALA A 309 -19.01 0.74 -0.67
N VAL A 310 -18.87 -0.41 0.01
CA VAL A 310 -19.08 -0.56 1.46
C VAL A 310 -17.73 -0.94 2.08
N PHE A 311 -17.22 -0.10 2.98
CA PHE A 311 -15.97 -0.34 3.68
C PHE A 311 -16.23 -0.89 5.08
N VAL A 312 -15.60 -2.00 5.40
CA VAL A 312 -15.65 -2.64 6.72
C VAL A 312 -14.24 -2.58 7.33
N PRO A 313 -13.83 -1.41 7.86
CA PRO A 313 -12.50 -1.22 8.40
C PRO A 313 -12.30 -2.07 9.65
N HIS A 314 -11.12 -2.70 9.77
CA HIS A 314 -10.69 -3.34 11.00
C HIS A 314 -10.33 -2.28 12.05
N ASP A 315 -10.95 -2.36 13.24
CA ASP A 315 -10.83 -1.37 14.32
C ASP A 315 -10.57 -1.98 15.70
N THR A 316 -10.44 -3.30 15.80
CA THR A 316 -10.41 -4.03 17.09
C THR A 316 -9.03 -4.17 17.71
N THR A 317 -7.93 -3.89 16.99
CA THR A 317 -6.54 -4.07 17.48
C THR A 317 -5.80 -2.77 17.80
N GLY A 318 -6.52 -1.63 17.86
CA GLY A 318 -5.91 -0.32 18.04
C GLY A 318 -5.22 0.23 16.77
N GLN A 319 -5.37 -0.44 15.63
CA GLN A 319 -4.99 0.09 14.33
C GLN A 319 -6.09 1.03 13.84
N THR A 320 -5.75 2.29 13.65
CA THR A 320 -6.72 3.34 13.32
C THR A 320 -6.74 3.72 11.83
N GLU A 321 -5.79 3.19 11.05
CA GLU A 321 -5.59 3.59 9.66
C GLU A 321 -6.79 3.29 8.77
N GLN A 322 -7.28 2.04 8.81
CA GLN A 322 -8.43 1.64 8.00
C GLN A 322 -9.69 2.41 8.38
N LEU A 323 -9.94 2.54 9.69
CA LEU A 323 -11.10 3.28 10.20
C LEU A 323 -11.04 4.76 9.79
N ARG A 324 -9.86 5.38 9.90
CA ARG A 324 -9.68 6.78 9.49
C ARG A 324 -9.93 6.98 8.00
N ARG A 325 -9.38 6.09 7.15
CA ARG A 325 -9.60 6.12 5.70
C ARG A 325 -11.08 5.96 5.37
N ALA A 326 -11.75 4.94 5.92
CA ALA A 326 -13.14 4.69 5.66
C ALA A 326 -14.03 5.88 6.07
N ALA A 327 -13.75 6.51 7.21
CA ALA A 327 -14.47 7.69 7.66
C ALA A 327 -14.29 8.91 6.71
N LEU A 328 -13.07 9.12 6.19
CA LEU A 328 -12.80 10.19 5.23
C LEU A 328 -13.49 9.92 3.88
N LEU A 329 -13.43 8.68 3.38
CA LEU A 329 -14.11 8.29 2.15
C LEU A 329 -15.63 8.41 2.28
N GLN A 330 -16.21 8.03 3.42
CA GLN A 330 -17.64 8.23 3.69
C GLN A 330 -18.01 9.71 3.75
N LYS A 331 -17.22 10.54 4.45
CA LYS A 331 -17.43 11.99 4.49
C LYS A 331 -17.41 12.64 3.11
N ALA A 332 -16.57 12.11 2.21
CA ALA A 332 -16.51 12.55 0.82
C ALA A 332 -17.65 11.99 -0.06
N GLY A 333 -18.50 11.10 0.45
CA GLY A 333 -19.59 10.46 -0.30
C GLY A 333 -19.13 9.31 -1.20
N TYR A 334 -17.94 8.75 -0.97
CA TYR A 334 -17.32 7.73 -1.82
C TYR A 334 -17.56 6.30 -1.37
N GLY A 335 -18.32 6.10 -0.30
CA GLY A 335 -18.70 4.79 0.21
C GLY A 335 -19.40 4.86 1.56
N ILE A 336 -19.89 3.72 2.03
CA ILE A 336 -20.50 3.57 3.35
C ILE A 336 -19.51 2.85 4.27
N CYS A 337 -19.31 3.35 5.48
CA CYS A 337 -18.43 2.75 6.48
C CYS A 337 -19.24 1.99 7.52
N VAL A 338 -18.88 0.72 7.74
CA VAL A 338 -19.39 -0.09 8.85
C VAL A 338 -18.16 -0.60 9.62
N PRO A 339 -17.79 -0.04 10.77
CA PRO A 339 -16.69 -0.55 11.58
C PRO A 339 -16.87 -2.04 11.90
N GLN A 340 -15.79 -2.82 11.86
CA GLN A 340 -15.86 -4.26 12.10
C GLN A 340 -16.43 -4.58 13.49
N SER A 341 -16.11 -3.78 14.51
CA SER A 341 -16.68 -3.92 15.88
C SER A 341 -18.22 -3.76 15.93
N GLU A 342 -18.82 -3.19 14.90
CA GLU A 342 -20.25 -2.97 14.79
C GLU A 342 -20.91 -3.87 13.72
N LEU A 343 -20.15 -4.75 13.08
CA LEU A 343 -20.59 -5.53 11.95
C LEU A 343 -21.61 -6.59 12.35
N THR A 344 -22.80 -6.52 11.77
CA THR A 344 -23.85 -7.54 11.82
C THR A 344 -24.44 -7.73 10.43
N THR A 345 -25.14 -8.84 10.19
CA THR A 345 -25.80 -9.09 8.90
C THR A 345 -26.82 -8.00 8.56
N GLU A 346 -27.53 -7.48 9.56
CA GLU A 346 -28.51 -6.39 9.39
C GLU A 346 -27.80 -5.07 9.03
N ARG A 347 -26.75 -4.68 9.78
CA ARG A 347 -25.99 -3.47 9.47
C ARG A 347 -25.35 -3.53 8.09
N LEU A 348 -24.80 -4.69 7.70
CA LEU A 348 -24.22 -4.86 6.37
C LEU A 348 -25.29 -4.74 5.28
N ARG A 349 -26.49 -5.35 5.48
CA ARG A 349 -27.63 -5.21 4.57
C ARG A 349 -28.02 -3.73 4.38
N ASN A 350 -28.17 -3.01 5.48
CA ASN A 350 -28.52 -1.59 5.47
C ASN A 350 -27.44 -0.75 4.76
N ALA A 351 -26.16 -1.05 5.00
CA ALA A 351 -25.05 -0.37 4.33
C ALA A 351 -25.03 -0.62 2.81
N VAL A 352 -25.33 -1.85 2.37
CA VAL A 352 -25.49 -2.19 0.95
C VAL A 352 -26.62 -1.39 0.32
N GLN A 353 -27.77 -1.29 0.99
CA GLN A 353 -28.91 -0.49 0.50
C GLN A 353 -28.57 1.01 0.43
N GLN A 354 -27.89 1.55 1.44
CA GLN A 354 -27.46 2.94 1.44
C GLN A 354 -26.41 3.20 0.34
N ALA A 355 -25.45 2.29 0.14
CA ALA A 355 -24.43 2.42 -0.89
C ALA A 355 -25.06 2.49 -2.29
N GLN A 356 -26.10 1.73 -2.58
CA GLN A 356 -26.82 1.79 -3.85
C GLN A 356 -27.46 3.15 -4.13
N GLN A 357 -27.72 3.97 -3.10
CA GLN A 357 -28.27 5.31 -3.26
C GLN A 357 -27.19 6.39 -3.38
N LEU A 358 -25.90 6.04 -3.21
CA LEU A 358 -24.82 7.02 -3.39
C LEU A 358 -24.77 7.49 -4.85
N PRO A 359 -24.58 8.80 -5.06
CA PRO A 359 -24.36 9.32 -6.39
C PRO A 359 -23.08 8.76 -6.99
N LYS A 360 -22.97 8.81 -8.29
CA LYS A 360 -21.70 8.57 -8.98
C LYS A 360 -20.68 9.65 -8.57
N ILE A 361 -19.42 9.26 -8.44
CA ILE A 361 -18.35 10.23 -8.21
C ILE A 361 -18.27 11.16 -9.43
N SER A 362 -18.51 12.45 -9.21
CA SER A 362 -18.53 13.46 -10.27
C SER A 362 -17.18 14.13 -10.49
N ARG A 363 -16.30 14.03 -9.51
CA ARG A 363 -14.95 14.58 -9.57
C ARG A 363 -13.97 13.52 -10.07
N ALA A 364 -13.09 13.91 -11.00
CA ALA A 364 -11.95 13.06 -11.36
C ALA A 364 -10.99 12.92 -10.18
N ILE A 365 -10.68 11.69 -9.81
CA ILE A 365 -9.70 11.35 -8.79
C ILE A 365 -8.40 10.95 -9.48
N ASP A 366 -7.27 11.41 -8.97
CA ASP A 366 -6.00 11.04 -9.56
C ASP A 366 -5.56 9.62 -9.12
N PHE A 367 -5.72 8.66 -10.03
CA PHE A 367 -5.28 7.27 -9.89
C PHE A 367 -3.97 6.97 -10.63
N ASN A 368 -3.26 7.99 -11.13
CA ASN A 368 -2.01 7.83 -11.88
C ASN A 368 -0.77 7.79 -10.97
N GLY A 369 -0.95 7.50 -9.67
CA GLY A 369 0.10 7.63 -8.67
C GLY A 369 1.42 6.94 -9.00
N ALA A 370 1.40 5.79 -9.66
CA ALA A 370 2.61 5.10 -10.08
C ALA A 370 3.32 5.82 -11.24
N ALA A 371 2.58 6.21 -12.28
CA ALA A 371 3.12 6.92 -13.45
C ALA A 371 3.65 8.31 -13.07
N ASN A 372 2.86 9.06 -12.27
CA ASN A 372 3.29 10.38 -11.78
C ASN A 372 4.55 10.28 -10.92
N SER A 373 4.65 9.26 -10.05
CA SER A 373 5.86 9.02 -9.25
C SER A 373 7.09 8.81 -10.12
N ALA A 374 6.95 8.05 -11.21
CA ALA A 374 8.04 7.78 -12.13
C ALA A 374 8.46 9.04 -12.89
N SER A 375 7.50 9.80 -13.40
CA SER A 375 7.75 11.05 -14.10
C SER A 375 8.41 12.11 -13.19
N PHE A 376 7.90 12.32 -11.97
CA PHE A 376 8.52 13.25 -11.01
C PHE A 376 9.95 12.85 -10.67
N LEU A 377 10.18 11.55 -10.37
CA LEU A 377 11.53 11.09 -10.03
C LEU A 377 12.51 11.35 -11.17
N ARG A 378 12.13 11.05 -12.40
CA ARG A 378 12.95 11.31 -13.58
C ARG A 378 13.29 12.79 -13.72
N GLN A 379 12.28 13.67 -13.60
CA GLN A 379 12.47 15.12 -13.66
C GLN A 379 13.44 15.62 -12.56
N TRP A 380 13.33 15.12 -11.34
CA TRP A 380 14.21 15.51 -10.24
C TRP A 380 15.66 15.08 -10.49
N ILE A 381 15.88 13.87 -11.04
CA ILE A 381 17.23 13.40 -11.38
C ILE A 381 17.83 14.26 -12.51
N GLU A 382 17.07 14.52 -13.56
CA GLU A 382 17.51 15.32 -14.72
C GLU A 382 17.87 16.78 -14.31
N SER A 383 17.00 17.44 -13.54
CA SER A 383 17.22 18.82 -13.07
C SER A 383 18.46 18.95 -12.18
N ARG A 384 18.78 17.91 -11.40
CA ARG A 384 19.99 17.90 -10.58
C ARG A 384 21.27 17.76 -11.43
N GLY A 385 21.20 16.95 -12.48
CA GLY A 385 22.32 16.79 -13.44
C GLY A 385 22.68 18.10 -14.13
N GLU A 386 21.70 18.90 -14.54
CA GLU A 386 21.89 20.21 -15.16
C GLU A 386 22.51 21.23 -14.19
N SER A 387 22.09 21.24 -12.93
CA SER A 387 22.63 22.13 -11.88
C SER A 387 24.09 21.84 -11.53
N THR A 388 24.53 20.59 -11.67
CA THR A 388 25.95 20.20 -11.46
C THR A 388 26.81 20.53 -12.68
N ALA A 389 26.30 20.39 -13.89
CA ALA A 389 27.01 20.71 -15.13
C ALA A 389 27.28 22.23 -15.32
N THR A 390 26.43 23.08 -14.70
CA THR A 390 26.57 24.55 -14.79
C THR A 390 27.58 25.13 -13.79
N LYS A 391 28.06 24.33 -12.84
CA LYS A 391 29.01 24.74 -11.78
C LYS A 391 30.46 24.28 -12.04
N THR A 392 30.68 23.53 -13.12
CA THR A 392 32.02 23.13 -13.62
C THR A 392 32.42 23.95 -14.84
#